data_e6a37152bfcf1d1a13df3929fff2e3a1
#
_entry.id   e6a37152bfcf1d1a13df3929fff2e3a1
#
_cell.length_a   1.000
_cell.length_b   1.000
_cell.length_c   1.000
_cell.angle_alpha   90.00
_cell.angle_beta   90.00
_cell.angle_gamma   90.00
#
_symmetry.space_group_name_H-M   'P 1'
#
loop_
_entity.id
_entity.type
_entity.pdbx_description
1 polymer ?
#
loop_
_entity_poly.entity_id
_entity_poly.type
_entity_poly.pdbx_seq_one_letter_code
_entity_poly.pdbx_strand_id
1 'polypeptide(L)'
;MMTDALFLPGACQAAMAMLLAAMVMLLWRLAKGPVAADRVIAMDLMSVLVVAFLVVLSIYTGKTTYLDVAIAYACIAFLGTIALARFIHLRGQNNDLRPPSSTTDPTKGGSDD
;
A
#
# COMPACT_ATOMS: atom_id res chain seq x y z
N MET A 1 21.29 31.78 -13.62
CA MET A 1 22.11 30.61 -13.28
C MET A 1 22.47 30.51 -11.80
N MET A 2 22.64 31.59 -11.09
CA MET A 2 22.86 31.55 -9.62
C MET A 2 21.61 31.22 -8.80
N THR A 3 20.43 31.57 -9.30
CA THR A 3 19.12 31.26 -8.68
C THR A 3 18.79 29.80 -8.73
N ASP A 4 19.19 29.07 -9.76
CA ASP A 4 18.88 27.65 -9.90
C ASP A 4 19.71 26.79 -8.94
N ALA A 5 20.95 27.21 -8.64
CA ALA A 5 21.81 26.50 -7.70
C ALA A 5 21.36 26.62 -6.23
N LEU A 6 20.64 27.66 -5.89
CA LEU A 6 20.06 27.86 -4.55
C LEU A 6 18.64 27.31 -4.42
N PHE A 7 17.89 27.26 -5.53
CA PHE A 7 16.51 26.76 -5.56
C PHE A 7 16.45 25.23 -5.43
N LEU A 8 17.38 24.54 -6.07
CA LEU A 8 17.39 23.07 -6.09
C LEU A 8 17.55 22.45 -4.69
N PRO A 9 18.57 22.86 -3.87
CA PRO A 9 18.71 22.28 -2.54
C PRO A 9 17.56 22.65 -1.61
N GLY A 10 17.02 23.87 -1.71
CA GLY A 10 15.86 24.30 -0.94
C GLY A 10 14.59 23.52 -1.28
N ALA A 11 14.33 23.30 -2.56
CA ALA A 11 13.20 22.51 -3.03
C ALA A 11 13.30 21.03 -2.61
N CYS A 12 14.49 20.41 -2.70
CA CYS A 12 14.72 19.05 -2.24
C CYS A 12 14.52 18.92 -0.73
N GLN A 13 15.00 19.90 0.04
CA GLN A 13 14.84 19.89 1.50
C GLN A 13 13.38 20.02 1.91
N ALA A 14 12.62 20.90 1.26
CA ALA A 14 11.19 21.05 1.47
C ALA A 14 10.42 19.75 1.08
N ALA A 15 10.77 19.15 -0.04
CA ALA A 15 10.19 17.89 -0.48
C ALA A 15 10.48 16.76 0.51
N MET A 16 11.70 16.63 1.02
CA MET A 16 12.05 15.64 2.05
C MET A 16 11.24 15.83 3.32
N ALA A 17 11.12 17.06 3.80
CA ALA A 17 10.34 17.36 5.00
C ALA A 17 8.86 17.02 4.81
N MET A 18 8.31 17.31 3.64
CA MET A 18 6.92 17.01 3.30
C MET A 18 6.67 15.49 3.19
N LEU A 19 7.60 14.74 2.59
CA LEU A 19 7.54 13.28 2.50
C LEU A 19 7.63 12.62 3.88
N LEU A 20 8.51 13.12 4.75
CA LEU A 20 8.61 12.62 6.14
C LEU A 20 7.33 12.90 6.93
N ALA A 21 6.76 14.09 6.80
CA ALA A 21 5.48 14.42 7.45
C ALA A 21 4.35 13.51 6.95
N ALA A 22 4.26 13.27 5.64
CA ALA A 22 3.30 12.35 5.05
C ALA A 22 3.47 10.91 5.56
N MET A 23 4.73 10.47 5.69
CA MET A 23 5.07 9.15 6.21
C MET A 23 4.63 8.96 7.67
N VAL A 24 4.89 9.96 8.52
CA VAL A 24 4.44 9.94 9.92
C VAL A 24 2.91 9.92 10.02
N MET A 25 2.24 10.72 9.19
CA MET A 25 0.77 10.78 9.16
C MET A 25 0.16 9.44 8.72
N LEU A 26 0.80 8.79 7.73
CA LEU A 26 0.37 7.48 7.25
C LEU A 26 0.58 6.38 8.29
N LEU A 27 1.71 6.41 9.02
CA LEU A 27 1.97 5.50 10.14
C LEU A 27 0.94 5.66 11.25
N TRP A 28 0.58 6.89 11.58
CA TRP A 28 -0.48 7.17 12.54
C TRP A 28 -1.82 6.59 12.11
N ARG A 29 -2.16 6.76 10.83
CA ARG A 29 -3.37 6.17 10.25
C ARG A 29 -3.35 4.66 10.28
N LEU A 30 -2.20 4.04 9.99
CA LEU A 30 -2.01 2.58 10.04
C LEU A 30 -2.22 2.03 11.44
N ALA A 31 -1.69 2.71 12.47
CA ALA A 31 -1.83 2.31 13.86
C ALA A 31 -3.27 2.43 14.37
N LYS A 32 -4.04 3.39 13.85
CA LYS A 32 -5.41 3.69 14.27
C LYS A 32 -6.48 3.09 13.37
N GLY A 33 -6.11 2.51 12.23
CA GLY A 33 -7.04 1.96 11.24
C GLY A 33 -7.77 0.71 11.75
N PRO A 34 -9.12 0.73 11.86
CA PRO A 34 -9.90 -0.38 12.38
C PRO A 34 -10.13 -1.49 11.36
N VAL A 35 -9.93 -1.24 10.06
CA VAL A 35 -10.24 -2.17 8.97
C VAL A 35 -8.97 -2.74 8.33
N ALA A 36 -8.94 -4.06 8.13
CA ALA A 36 -7.81 -4.74 7.51
C ALA A 36 -7.50 -4.24 6.08
N ALA A 37 -8.52 -3.86 5.32
CA ALA A 37 -8.38 -3.28 3.98
C ALA A 37 -7.63 -1.95 4.00
N ASP A 38 -7.89 -1.08 4.98
CA ASP A 38 -7.18 0.21 5.13
C ASP A 38 -5.69 0.02 5.43
N ARG A 39 -5.33 -1.04 6.16
CA ARG A 39 -3.93 -1.37 6.43
C ARG A 39 -3.17 -1.76 5.18
N VAL A 40 -3.79 -2.54 4.29
CA VAL A 40 -3.19 -2.98 3.03
C VAL A 40 -2.91 -1.78 2.13
N ILE A 41 -3.88 -0.88 1.98
CA ILE A 41 -3.73 0.35 1.19
C ILE A 41 -2.68 1.27 1.81
N ALA A 42 -2.64 1.39 3.13
CA ALA A 42 -1.64 2.20 3.82
C ALA A 42 -0.22 1.66 3.63
N MET A 43 -0.04 0.34 3.63
CA MET A 43 1.26 -0.29 3.35
C MET A 43 1.73 -0.05 1.91
N ASP A 44 0.82 -0.09 0.94
CA ASP A 44 1.12 0.22 -0.46
C ASP A 44 1.54 1.68 -0.63
N LEU A 45 0.78 2.62 -0.06
CA LEU A 45 1.13 4.04 -0.07
C LEU A 45 2.47 4.31 0.64
N MET A 46 2.76 3.58 1.72
CA MET A 46 4.04 3.67 2.42
C MET A 46 5.19 3.29 1.50
N SER A 47 5.05 2.23 0.72
CA SER A 47 6.05 1.79 -0.25
C SER A 47 6.33 2.87 -1.30
N VAL A 48 5.29 3.51 -1.82
CA VAL A 48 5.42 4.63 -2.78
C VAL A 48 6.15 5.82 -2.16
N LEU A 49 5.82 6.18 -0.91
CA LEU A 49 6.48 7.27 -0.19
C LEU A 49 7.97 7.00 0.07
N VAL A 50 8.32 5.75 0.40
CA VAL A 50 9.72 5.34 0.59
C VAL A 50 10.50 5.48 -0.71
N VAL A 51 9.96 5.02 -1.84
CA VAL A 51 10.61 5.17 -3.16
C VAL A 51 10.79 6.64 -3.51
N ALA A 52 9.76 7.45 -3.33
CA ALA A 52 9.81 8.89 -3.59
C ALA A 52 10.88 9.58 -2.73
N PHE A 53 10.96 9.21 -1.46
CA PHE A 53 11.97 9.73 -0.53
C PHE A 53 13.40 9.37 -0.97
N LEU A 54 13.64 8.13 -1.37
CA LEU A 54 14.94 7.68 -1.87
C LEU A 54 15.35 8.41 -3.16
N VAL A 55 14.40 8.67 -4.05
CA VAL A 55 14.66 9.43 -5.29
C VAL A 55 15.05 10.87 -4.97
N VAL A 56 14.31 11.54 -4.10
CA VAL A 56 14.62 12.91 -3.67
C VAL A 56 15.97 12.97 -2.95
N LEU A 57 16.25 11.97 -2.11
CA LEU A 57 17.54 11.85 -1.42
C LEU A 57 18.70 11.64 -2.39
N SER A 58 18.50 10.87 -3.45
CA SER A 58 19.49 10.68 -4.53
C SER A 58 19.80 11.99 -5.23
N ILE A 59 18.79 12.79 -5.55
CA ILE A 59 18.96 14.10 -6.17
C ILE A 59 19.69 15.05 -5.23
N TYR A 60 19.31 15.08 -3.96
CA TYR A 60 19.91 15.96 -2.96
C TYR A 60 21.39 15.64 -2.70
N THR A 61 21.71 14.35 -2.61
CA THR A 61 23.08 13.88 -2.31
C THR A 61 23.96 13.79 -3.55
N GLY A 62 23.36 13.76 -4.75
CA GLY A 62 24.05 13.56 -6.02
C GLY A 62 24.67 12.16 -6.18
N LYS A 63 24.25 11.20 -5.37
CA LYS A 63 24.74 9.81 -5.41
C LYS A 63 23.69 8.88 -6.03
N THR A 64 24.06 8.24 -7.11
CA THR A 64 23.21 7.27 -7.83
C THR A 64 22.93 6.00 -7.03
N THR A 65 23.71 5.71 -5.98
CA THR A 65 23.50 4.54 -5.12
C THR A 65 22.11 4.50 -4.50
N TYR A 66 21.58 5.65 -4.11
CA TYR A 66 20.21 5.71 -3.57
C TYR A 66 19.14 5.43 -4.61
N LEU A 67 19.43 5.78 -5.87
CA LEU A 67 18.54 5.47 -7.00
C LEU A 67 18.50 3.96 -7.28
N ASP A 68 19.64 3.28 -7.22
CA ASP A 68 19.71 1.83 -7.40
C ASP A 68 18.88 1.11 -6.32
N VAL A 69 19.00 1.56 -5.07
CA VAL A 69 18.18 1.04 -3.96
C VAL A 69 16.69 1.32 -4.19
N ALA A 70 16.35 2.51 -4.69
CA ALA A 70 14.96 2.86 -4.99
C ALA A 70 14.34 1.96 -6.07
N ILE A 71 15.10 1.66 -7.12
CA ILE A 71 14.67 0.76 -8.21
C ILE A 71 14.47 -0.67 -7.68
N ALA A 72 15.44 -1.19 -6.91
CA ALA A 72 15.34 -2.51 -6.32
C ALA A 72 14.13 -2.62 -5.39
N TYR A 73 13.92 -1.62 -4.54
CA TYR A 73 12.78 -1.56 -3.65
C TYR A 73 11.45 -1.47 -4.41
N ALA A 74 11.37 -0.67 -5.46
CA ALA A 74 10.19 -0.55 -6.31
C ALA A 74 9.81 -1.89 -6.96
N CYS A 75 10.80 -2.66 -7.42
CA CYS A 75 10.57 -4.01 -7.97
C CYS A 75 9.98 -4.95 -6.90
N ILE A 76 10.51 -4.93 -5.68
CA ILE A 76 10.02 -5.76 -4.57
C ILE A 76 8.59 -5.34 -4.19
N ALA A 77 8.33 -4.05 -4.08
CA ALA A 77 7.01 -3.51 -3.77
C ALA A 77 5.98 -3.89 -4.85
N PHE A 78 6.37 -3.82 -6.12
CA PHE A 78 5.52 -4.23 -7.24
C PHE A 78 5.14 -5.72 -7.18
N LEU A 79 6.11 -6.60 -6.91
CA LEU A 79 5.85 -8.02 -6.72
C LEU A 79 4.91 -8.27 -5.52
N GLY A 80 5.10 -7.53 -4.43
CA GLY A 80 4.22 -7.58 -3.26
C GLY A 80 2.77 -7.21 -3.60
N THR A 81 2.58 -6.15 -4.37
CA THR A 81 1.24 -5.70 -4.81
C THR A 81 0.55 -6.74 -5.69
N ILE A 82 1.28 -7.34 -6.65
CA ILE A 82 0.73 -8.42 -7.49
C ILE A 82 0.37 -9.64 -6.65
N ALA A 83 1.24 -10.06 -5.73
CA ALA A 83 0.99 -11.21 -4.87
C ALA A 83 -0.27 -10.99 -4.02
N LEU A 84 -0.42 -9.79 -3.46
CA LEU A 84 -1.59 -9.43 -2.65
C LEU A 84 -2.87 -9.39 -3.50
N ALA A 85 -2.83 -8.78 -4.68
CA ALA A 85 -3.96 -8.72 -5.60
C ALA A 85 -4.43 -10.13 -6.00
N ARG A 86 -3.48 -11.02 -6.28
CA ARG A 86 -3.78 -12.42 -6.60
C ARG A 86 -4.37 -13.19 -5.42
N PHE A 87 -3.87 -12.93 -4.22
CA PHE A 87 -4.40 -13.55 -3.00
C PHE A 87 -5.85 -13.14 -2.73
N ILE A 88 -6.18 -11.87 -2.90
CA ILE A 88 -7.55 -11.35 -2.75
C ILE A 88 -8.47 -11.95 -3.80
N HIS A 89 -8.01 -12.09 -5.04
CA HIS A 89 -8.79 -12.70 -6.14
C HIS A 89 -9.12 -14.16 -5.86
N LEU A 90 -8.17 -14.95 -5.36
CA LEU A 90 -8.36 -16.35 -4.99
C LEU A 90 -9.34 -16.50 -3.81
N ARG A 91 -9.30 -15.59 -2.85
CA ARG A 91 -10.25 -15.57 -1.73
C ARG A 91 -11.67 -15.25 -2.17
N GLY A 92 -11.85 -14.35 -3.14
CA GLY A 92 -13.15 -14.04 -3.73
C GLY A 92 -13.78 -15.24 -4.43
N GLN A 93 -12.99 -16.01 -5.18
CA GLN A 93 -13.46 -17.24 -5.85
C GLN A 93 -13.88 -18.33 -4.87
N ASN A 94 -13.19 -18.52 -3.76
CA ASN A 94 -13.55 -19.50 -2.75
C ASN A 94 -14.87 -19.19 -2.04
N ASN A 95 -15.26 -17.94 -1.94
CA ASN A 95 -16.55 -17.56 -1.40
C ASN A 95 -17.73 -17.83 -2.37
N ASP A 96 -17.49 -17.73 -3.67
CA ASP A 96 -18.50 -18.03 -4.69
C ASP A 96 -18.73 -19.54 -4.88
N LEU A 97 -17.75 -20.36 -4.50
CA LEU A 97 -17.86 -21.83 -4.56
C LEU A 97 -18.49 -22.42 -3.28
N ARG A 98 -18.83 -21.62 -2.29
CA ARG A 98 -19.59 -22.10 -1.14
C ARG A 98 -21.04 -22.28 -1.58
N PRO A 99 -21.55 -23.54 -1.63
CA PRO A 99 -22.95 -23.76 -2.00
C PRO A 99 -23.83 -22.98 -1.01
N PRO A 100 -24.92 -22.37 -1.48
CA PRO A 100 -25.90 -21.80 -0.60
C PRO A 100 -26.30 -22.89 0.38
N SER A 101 -26.12 -22.64 1.67
CA SER A 101 -26.64 -23.53 2.69
C SER A 101 -28.13 -23.71 2.40
N SER A 102 -28.48 -24.87 1.86
CA SER A 102 -29.85 -25.25 1.76
C SER A 102 -30.42 -25.25 3.16
N THR A 103 -31.13 -24.21 3.49
CA THR A 103 -32.09 -24.23 4.57
C THR A 103 -33.14 -25.24 4.15
N THR A 104 -32.82 -26.49 4.39
CA THR A 104 -33.84 -27.52 4.50
C THR A 104 -34.67 -27.17 5.74
N ASP A 105 -35.74 -26.48 5.50
CA ASP A 105 -36.80 -26.30 6.50
C ASP A 105 -37.42 -27.68 6.78
N PRO A 106 -37.24 -28.30 7.96
CA PRO A 106 -37.78 -29.60 8.28
C PRO A 106 -39.18 -29.51 8.91
N THR A 107 -39.94 -28.48 8.63
CA THR A 107 -41.30 -28.37 9.15
C THR A 107 -42.34 -28.47 8.03
N LYS A 108 -42.48 -29.64 7.46
CA LYS A 108 -43.78 -30.10 6.95
C LYS A 108 -43.81 -31.62 6.97
N GLY A 109 -43.95 -32.16 8.14
CA GLY A 109 -44.43 -33.49 8.39
C GLY A 109 -45.76 -33.35 9.10
N GLY A 110 -46.80 -33.43 8.40
CA GLY A 110 -48.06 -34.02 8.39
C GLY A 110 -48.65 -34.39 9.74
N SER A 111 -49.75 -33.86 10.06
CA SER A 111 -50.74 -34.51 10.85
C SER A 111 -51.99 -34.48 10.03
N ASP A 112 -52.26 -35.58 9.40
CA ASP A 112 -53.58 -35.97 9.05
C ASP A 112 -54.03 -37.01 10.06
N ASP A 113 -54.97 -36.60 10.84
CA ASP A 113 -56.13 -37.39 11.26
C ASP A 113 -57.21 -36.47 11.84
#